data_61c7991f50988239e6783aa520dd302a
#
_entry.id   61c7991f50988239e6783aa520dd302a
#
_cell.length_a   1.000
_cell.length_b   1.000
_cell.length_c   1.000
_cell.angle_alpha   90.00
_cell.angle_beta   90.00
_cell.angle_gamma   90.00
#
_symmetry.space_group_name_H-M   'P 1'
#
loop_
_entity.id
_entity.type
_entity.pdbx_description
1 polymer ?
#
loop_
_entity_poly.entity_id
_entity_poly.type
_entity_poly.pdbx_seq_one_letter_code
_entity_poly.pdbx_strand_id
1 'polypeptide(L)'
;QKRNKEEVKKEAEQLLDRVGLLDKKDNYPRQLSGGQKQRVAIVRAMLMHPEIMLLDEITAALDPEMVREVLQVVLELAKTGMTMLIVTHEMEFARSVADRVIFMDKGNIVEENTPKQFFDNPETDRAKQFLNSFHYETVKK
;
A
#
# COMPACT_ATOMS: atom_id res chain seq x y z
N GLN A 1 9.70 -2.20 24.68
CA GLN A 1 10.77 -1.21 25.02
C GLN A 1 10.10 0.02 25.61
N LYS A 2 10.51 0.42 26.85
CA LYS A 2 10.10 1.71 27.42
C LYS A 2 10.92 2.81 26.72
N ARG A 3 10.36 3.38 25.65
CA ARG A 3 10.95 4.56 24.98
C ARG A 3 10.56 5.83 25.73
N ASN A 4 11.41 6.88 25.64
CA ASN A 4 11.10 8.18 26.20
C ASN A 4 9.87 8.78 25.50
N LYS A 5 8.88 9.24 26.28
CA LYS A 5 7.62 9.78 25.76
C LYS A 5 7.83 10.98 24.84
N GLU A 6 8.75 11.88 25.17
CA GLU A 6 9.06 13.06 24.36
C GLU A 6 9.71 12.70 23.02
N GLU A 7 10.62 11.71 23.03
CA GLU A 7 11.24 11.20 21.78
C GLU A 7 10.21 10.57 20.85
N VAL A 8 9.32 9.72 21.40
CA VAL A 8 8.25 9.07 20.62
C VAL A 8 7.28 10.12 20.07
N LYS A 9 6.94 11.17 20.85
CA LYS A 9 6.07 12.24 20.38
C LYS A 9 6.71 13.01 19.22
N LYS A 10 7.99 13.37 19.34
CA LYS A 10 8.73 14.05 18.27
C LYS A 10 8.79 13.22 17.00
N GLU A 11 9.06 11.93 17.12
CA GLU A 11 9.08 11.01 15.98
C GLU A 11 7.69 10.87 15.34
N ALA A 12 6.63 10.76 16.16
CA ALA A 12 5.26 10.71 15.66
C ALA A 12 4.90 11.97 14.87
N GLU A 13 5.28 13.15 15.35
CA GLU A 13 5.05 14.41 14.64
C GLU A 13 5.82 14.46 13.31
N GLN A 14 7.06 13.99 13.26
CA GLN A 14 7.85 13.89 12.04
C GLN A 14 7.21 12.92 11.01
N LEU A 15 6.72 11.78 11.47
CA LEU A 15 6.04 10.81 10.60
C LEU A 15 4.68 11.34 10.11
N LEU A 16 3.92 12.05 10.95
CA LEU A 16 2.69 12.72 10.56
C LEU A 16 2.95 13.80 9.51
N ASP A 17 4.03 14.57 9.66
CA ASP A 17 4.43 15.57 8.66
C ASP A 17 4.73 14.92 7.31
N ARG A 18 5.49 13.83 7.30
CA ARG A 18 5.81 13.06 6.07
C ARG A 18 4.58 12.55 5.31
N VAL A 19 3.50 12.27 6.01
CA VAL A 19 2.23 11.81 5.39
C VAL A 19 1.21 12.95 5.23
N GLY A 20 1.63 14.22 5.46
CA GLY A 20 0.79 15.41 5.29
C GLY A 20 -0.34 15.54 6.31
N LEU A 21 -0.14 15.07 7.55
CA LEU A 21 -1.16 15.07 8.60
C LEU A 21 -0.71 15.73 9.91
N LEU A 22 0.38 16.51 9.90
CA LEU A 22 0.87 17.15 11.11
C LEU A 22 -0.18 18.12 11.72
N ASP A 23 -0.95 18.81 10.88
CA ASP A 23 -2.03 19.72 11.29
C ASP A 23 -3.22 18.98 11.94
N LYS A 24 -3.28 17.67 11.80
CA LYS A 24 -4.33 16.79 12.36
C LYS A 24 -3.88 16.03 13.61
N LYS A 25 -2.68 16.29 14.15
CA LYS A 25 -2.10 15.53 15.26
C LYS A 25 -2.98 15.46 16.53
N ASP A 26 -3.77 16.48 16.76
CA ASP A 26 -4.67 16.60 17.92
C ASP A 26 -6.13 16.18 17.60
N ASN A 27 -6.41 15.75 16.36
CA ASN A 27 -7.73 15.34 15.94
C ASN A 27 -8.07 13.94 16.45
N TYR A 28 -9.34 13.73 16.80
CA TYR A 28 -9.86 12.39 17.08
C TYR A 28 -10.09 11.61 15.77
N PRO A 29 -10.01 10.27 15.80
CA PRO A 29 -10.22 9.45 14.59
C PRO A 29 -11.52 9.72 13.84
N ARG A 30 -12.61 10.06 14.56
CA ARG A 30 -13.92 10.41 13.97
C ARG A 30 -13.90 11.68 13.11
N GLN A 31 -12.89 12.53 13.29
CA GLN A 31 -12.72 13.80 12.56
C GLN A 31 -11.85 13.63 11.31
N LEU A 32 -11.34 12.42 11.05
CA LEU A 32 -10.46 12.10 9.94
C LEU A 32 -11.24 11.42 8.81
N SER A 33 -10.88 11.73 7.55
CA SER A 33 -11.37 11.00 6.38
C SER A 33 -10.87 9.55 6.37
N GLY A 34 -11.40 8.69 5.49
CA GLY A 34 -10.95 7.31 5.32
C GLY A 34 -9.46 7.23 5.00
N GLY A 35 -8.99 7.98 4.00
CA GLY A 35 -7.59 8.03 3.62
C GLY A 35 -6.67 8.60 4.72
N GLN A 36 -7.13 9.61 5.46
CA GLN A 36 -6.39 10.12 6.61
C GLN A 36 -6.24 9.06 7.72
N LYS A 37 -7.29 8.30 8.02
CA LYS A 37 -7.24 7.18 8.97
C LYS A 37 -6.23 6.13 8.55
N GLN A 38 -6.19 5.77 7.27
CA GLN A 38 -5.22 4.81 6.74
C GLN A 38 -3.78 5.32 6.85
N ARG A 39 -3.53 6.58 6.51
CA ARG A 39 -2.20 7.20 6.68
C ARG A 39 -1.76 7.23 8.15
N VAL A 40 -2.67 7.53 9.07
CA VAL A 40 -2.39 7.45 10.53
C VAL A 40 -2.09 6.00 10.95
N ALA A 41 -2.80 5.01 10.41
CA ALA A 41 -2.53 3.60 10.70
C ALA A 41 -1.12 3.19 10.25
N ILE A 42 -0.66 3.65 9.07
CA ILE A 42 0.70 3.44 8.58
C ILE A 42 1.72 4.10 9.53
N VAL A 43 1.51 5.35 9.94
CA VAL A 43 2.37 6.06 10.90
C VAL A 43 2.49 5.30 12.22
N ARG A 44 1.38 4.78 12.74
CA ARG A 44 1.38 3.95 13.96
C ARG A 44 2.20 2.68 13.79
N ALA A 45 2.12 2.01 12.65
CA ALA A 45 2.93 0.84 12.36
C ALA A 45 4.42 1.19 12.29
N MET A 46 4.76 2.30 11.64
CA MET A 46 6.16 2.78 11.53
C MET A 46 6.79 3.10 12.89
N LEU A 47 6.02 3.67 13.83
CA LEU A 47 6.50 3.98 15.18
C LEU A 47 6.94 2.75 15.98
N MET A 48 6.53 1.57 15.56
CA MET A 48 6.98 0.30 16.14
C MET A 48 8.35 -0.15 15.61
N HIS A 49 8.95 0.57 14.64
CA HIS A 49 10.19 0.20 13.95
C HIS A 49 10.18 -1.25 13.44
N PRO A 50 9.19 -1.62 12.62
CA PRO A 50 9.10 -2.99 12.12
C PRO A 50 10.22 -3.29 11.14
N GLU A 51 10.74 -4.52 11.17
CA GLU A 51 11.63 -5.04 10.12
C GLU A 51 10.85 -5.36 8.84
N ILE A 52 9.59 -5.78 8.98
CA ILE A 52 8.70 -6.10 7.87
C ILE A 52 7.33 -5.45 8.14
N MET A 53 6.77 -4.77 7.14
CA MET A 53 5.43 -4.20 7.21
C MET A 53 4.46 -5.04 6.38
N LEU A 54 3.32 -5.41 6.97
CA LEU A 54 2.24 -6.12 6.30
C LEU A 54 1.11 -5.14 5.99
N LEU A 55 0.77 -5.01 4.71
CA LEU A 55 -0.25 -4.09 4.20
C LEU A 55 -1.32 -4.91 3.45
N ASP A 56 -2.49 -5.07 4.06
CA ASP A 56 -3.58 -5.87 3.52
C ASP A 56 -4.71 -4.96 3.07
N GLU A 57 -4.90 -4.86 1.75
CA GLU A 57 -5.95 -4.08 1.07
C GLU A 57 -6.20 -2.68 1.67
N ILE A 58 -5.13 -1.93 1.93
CA ILE A 58 -5.18 -0.63 2.62
C ILE A 58 -5.99 0.45 1.88
N THR A 59 -6.38 0.21 0.64
CA THR A 59 -7.20 1.10 -0.19
C THR A 59 -8.67 0.70 -0.25
N ALA A 60 -9.06 -0.41 0.39
CA ALA A 60 -10.44 -0.88 0.37
C ALA A 60 -11.40 0.18 0.91
N ALA A 61 -12.52 0.37 0.21
CA ALA A 61 -13.59 1.33 0.56
C ALA A 61 -13.15 2.82 0.58
N LEU A 62 -12.06 3.16 -0.09
CA LEU A 62 -11.65 4.55 -0.32
C LEU A 62 -12.07 5.01 -1.72
N ASP A 63 -12.36 6.31 -1.85
CA ASP A 63 -12.53 6.93 -3.18
C ASP A 63 -11.17 7.08 -3.91
N PRO A 64 -11.16 7.26 -5.24
CA PRO A 64 -9.93 7.27 -6.04
C PRO A 64 -8.91 8.34 -5.62
N GLU A 65 -9.34 9.47 -5.09
CA GLU A 65 -8.43 10.52 -4.62
C GLU A 65 -7.72 10.07 -3.35
N MET A 66 -8.46 9.52 -2.38
CA MET A 66 -7.91 8.98 -1.14
C MET A 66 -7.01 7.75 -1.38
N VAL A 67 -7.36 6.88 -2.33
CA VAL A 67 -6.52 5.76 -2.78
C VAL A 67 -5.15 6.27 -3.19
N ARG A 68 -5.12 7.28 -4.06
CA ARG A 68 -3.86 7.86 -4.57
C ARG A 68 -2.99 8.42 -3.44
N GLU A 69 -3.60 9.13 -2.48
CA GLU A 69 -2.88 9.68 -1.32
C GLU A 69 -2.25 8.59 -0.44
N VAL A 70 -2.98 7.50 -0.18
CA VAL A 70 -2.48 6.38 0.64
C VAL A 70 -1.36 5.63 -0.08
N LEU A 71 -1.54 5.33 -1.37
CA LEU A 71 -0.53 4.63 -2.17
C LEU A 71 0.76 5.46 -2.34
N GLN A 72 0.66 6.79 -2.40
CA GLN A 72 1.83 7.65 -2.43
C GLN A 72 2.68 7.51 -1.15
N VAL A 73 2.06 7.37 0.01
CA VAL A 73 2.79 7.12 1.28
C VAL A 73 3.53 5.78 1.21
N VAL A 74 2.91 4.74 0.68
CA VAL A 74 3.56 3.42 0.55
C VAL A 74 4.72 3.46 -0.45
N LEU A 75 4.59 4.20 -1.55
CA LEU A 75 5.69 4.44 -2.49
C LEU A 75 6.89 5.13 -1.81
N GLU A 76 6.63 6.14 -0.98
CA GLU A 76 7.71 6.80 -0.24
C GLU A 76 8.39 5.86 0.77
N LEU A 77 7.62 4.95 1.40
CA LEU A 77 8.19 3.92 2.27
C LEU A 77 9.06 2.92 1.48
N ALA A 78 8.61 2.47 0.31
CA ALA A 78 9.39 1.59 -0.56
C ALA A 78 10.75 2.19 -0.90
N LYS A 79 10.80 3.49 -1.22
CA LYS A 79 12.06 4.20 -1.49
C LYS A 79 13.04 4.22 -0.32
N THR A 80 12.57 4.06 0.92
CA THR A 80 13.45 3.95 2.10
C THR A 80 14.10 2.58 2.28
N GLY A 81 13.75 1.60 1.44
CA GLY A 81 14.21 0.21 1.56
C GLY A 81 13.42 -0.62 2.59
N MET A 82 12.25 -0.16 3.01
CA MET A 82 11.37 -0.91 3.91
C MET A 82 10.90 -2.20 3.26
N THR A 83 11.14 -3.34 3.93
CA THR A 83 10.58 -4.61 3.49
C THR A 83 9.07 -4.64 3.75
N MET A 84 8.30 -4.85 2.69
CA MET A 84 6.83 -4.86 2.78
C MET A 84 6.24 -6.08 2.08
N LEU A 85 5.21 -6.66 2.70
CA LEU A 85 4.30 -7.59 2.03
C LEU A 85 2.97 -6.86 1.82
N ILE A 86 2.60 -6.67 0.56
CA ILE A 86 1.43 -5.87 0.18
C ILE A 86 0.41 -6.76 -0.51
N VAL A 87 -0.80 -6.84 0.03
CA VAL A 87 -1.95 -7.44 -0.64
C VAL A 87 -2.79 -6.30 -1.24
N THR A 88 -2.97 -6.31 -2.54
CA THR A 88 -3.67 -5.24 -3.26
C THR A 88 -4.30 -5.73 -4.56
N HIS A 89 -5.35 -5.06 -4.99
CA HIS A 89 -5.92 -5.17 -6.33
C HIS A 89 -5.61 -3.94 -7.22
N GLU A 90 -4.77 -3.04 -6.74
CA GLU A 90 -4.27 -1.89 -7.49
C GLU A 90 -3.10 -2.32 -8.39
N MET A 91 -3.41 -2.79 -9.61
CA MET A 91 -2.42 -3.44 -10.48
C MET A 91 -1.29 -2.51 -10.94
N GLU A 92 -1.61 -1.27 -11.31
CA GLU A 92 -0.60 -0.29 -11.72
C GLU A 92 0.33 0.08 -10.56
N PHE A 93 -0.21 0.16 -9.35
CA PHE A 93 0.60 0.37 -8.15
C PHE A 93 1.52 -0.82 -7.90
N ALA A 94 0.99 -2.06 -7.89
CA ALA A 94 1.79 -3.26 -7.71
C ALA A 94 2.93 -3.34 -8.75
N ARG A 95 2.64 -3.03 -10.01
CA ARG A 95 3.63 -2.98 -11.08
C ARG A 95 4.75 -1.99 -10.81
N SER A 96 4.43 -0.85 -10.19
CA SER A 96 5.39 0.25 -9.97
C SER A 96 6.25 0.09 -8.72
N VAL A 97 5.78 -0.65 -7.70
CA VAL A 97 6.42 -0.69 -6.38
C VAL A 97 7.04 -2.03 -6.05
N ALA A 98 6.55 -3.13 -6.62
CA ALA A 98 6.98 -4.46 -6.24
C ALA A 98 8.34 -4.84 -6.84
N ASP A 99 9.16 -5.55 -6.08
CA ASP A 99 10.32 -6.28 -6.58
C ASP A 99 9.92 -7.68 -7.05
N ARG A 100 8.87 -8.23 -6.45
CA ARG A 100 8.33 -9.57 -6.70
C ARG A 100 6.81 -9.57 -6.59
N VAL A 101 6.14 -10.23 -7.52
CA VAL A 101 4.69 -10.40 -7.54
C VAL A 101 4.36 -11.87 -7.28
N ILE A 102 3.45 -12.12 -6.36
CA ILE A 102 2.91 -13.44 -6.04
C ILE A 102 1.42 -13.43 -6.36
N PHE A 103 1.02 -14.19 -7.36
CA PHE A 103 -0.38 -14.33 -7.72
C PHE A 103 -0.97 -15.56 -7.04
N MET A 104 -2.03 -15.34 -6.27
CA MET A 104 -2.73 -16.39 -5.53
C MET A 104 -4.15 -16.59 -6.05
N ASP A 105 -4.57 -17.82 -6.15
CA ASP A 105 -5.97 -18.19 -6.45
C ASP A 105 -6.37 -19.41 -5.63
N LYS A 106 -7.57 -19.39 -5.05
CA LYS A 106 -8.13 -20.48 -4.22
C LYS A 106 -7.17 -21.00 -3.13
N GLY A 107 -6.43 -20.08 -2.48
CA GLY A 107 -5.51 -20.41 -1.40
C GLY A 107 -4.16 -20.99 -1.84
N ASN A 108 -3.88 -21.05 -3.13
CA ASN A 108 -2.61 -21.54 -3.69
C ASN A 108 -1.84 -20.44 -4.41
N ILE A 109 -0.52 -20.49 -4.35
CA ILE A 109 0.34 -19.68 -5.20
C ILE A 109 0.27 -20.29 -6.62
N VAL A 110 -0.21 -19.48 -7.57
CA VAL A 110 -0.38 -19.87 -8.97
C VAL A 110 0.82 -19.46 -9.81
N GLU A 111 1.34 -18.26 -9.54
CA GLU A 111 2.50 -17.71 -10.24
C GLU A 111 3.28 -16.78 -9.34
N GLU A 112 4.59 -16.79 -9.46
CA GLU A 112 5.51 -15.89 -8.78
C GLU A 112 6.56 -15.41 -9.77
N ASN A 113 6.66 -14.08 -9.96
CA ASN A 113 7.54 -13.51 -10.97
C ASN A 113 7.96 -12.07 -10.62
N THR A 114 8.89 -11.50 -11.41
CA THR A 114 9.13 -10.06 -11.39
C THR A 114 7.90 -9.31 -11.89
N PRO A 115 7.67 -8.05 -11.50
CA PRO A 115 6.54 -7.26 -12.02
C PRO A 115 6.51 -7.23 -13.55
N LYS A 116 7.65 -6.99 -14.19
CA LYS A 116 7.74 -6.97 -15.65
C LYS A 116 7.24 -8.27 -16.27
N GLN A 117 7.73 -9.42 -15.78
CA GLN A 117 7.33 -10.72 -16.32
C GLN A 117 5.85 -11.00 -16.07
N PHE A 118 5.37 -10.77 -14.84
CA PHE A 118 3.99 -11.05 -14.47
C PHE A 118 2.99 -10.20 -15.26
N PHE A 119 3.22 -8.89 -15.38
CA PHE A 119 2.27 -7.99 -16.04
C PHE A 119 2.38 -7.96 -17.55
N ASP A 120 3.57 -8.16 -18.14
CA ASP A 120 3.78 -8.08 -19.58
C ASP A 120 3.65 -9.45 -20.27
N ASN A 121 4.04 -10.52 -19.58
CA ASN A 121 4.07 -11.87 -20.15
C ASN A 121 3.81 -12.94 -19.09
N PRO A 122 2.60 -12.96 -18.48
CA PRO A 122 2.23 -13.96 -17.47
C PRO A 122 2.35 -15.39 -18.03
N GLU A 123 2.85 -16.29 -17.21
CA GLU A 123 3.13 -17.67 -17.63
C GLU A 123 1.87 -18.54 -17.60
N THR A 124 1.06 -18.40 -16.55
CA THR A 124 -0.12 -19.25 -16.34
C THR A 124 -1.36 -18.69 -17.03
N ASP A 125 -2.21 -19.58 -17.56
CA ASP A 125 -3.48 -19.16 -18.17
C ASP A 125 -4.40 -18.47 -17.16
N ARG A 126 -4.31 -18.84 -15.88
CA ARG A 126 -5.11 -18.21 -14.83
C ARG A 126 -4.67 -16.77 -14.56
N ALA A 127 -3.36 -16.50 -14.56
CA ALA A 127 -2.83 -15.14 -14.44
C ALA A 127 -3.22 -14.27 -15.66
N LYS A 128 -3.16 -14.84 -16.89
CA LYS A 128 -3.61 -14.16 -18.11
C LYS A 128 -5.09 -13.77 -18.03
N GLN A 129 -5.95 -14.70 -17.60
CA GLN A 129 -7.38 -14.43 -17.41
C GLN A 129 -7.62 -13.33 -16.37
N PHE A 130 -6.89 -13.38 -15.25
CA PHE A 130 -6.99 -12.39 -14.21
C PHE A 130 -6.59 -10.99 -14.71
N LEU A 131 -5.44 -10.86 -15.33
CA LEU A 131 -4.96 -9.57 -15.85
C LEU A 131 -5.87 -9.02 -16.96
N ASN A 132 -6.39 -9.87 -17.82
CA ASN A 132 -7.34 -9.46 -18.87
C ASN A 132 -8.64 -8.88 -18.29
N SER A 133 -9.04 -9.26 -17.07
CA SER A 133 -10.23 -8.68 -16.42
C SER A 133 -10.10 -7.20 -16.07
N PHE A 134 -8.88 -6.66 -16.04
CA PHE A 134 -8.62 -5.23 -15.84
C PHE A 134 -8.55 -4.43 -17.15
N HIS A 135 -8.51 -5.10 -18.30
CA HIS A 135 -8.54 -4.45 -19.61
C HIS A 135 -9.98 -4.41 -20.13
N TYR A 136 -10.61 -3.24 -20.09
CA TYR A 136 -11.89 -3.05 -20.75
C TYR A 136 -11.66 -2.95 -22.28
N GLU A 137 -12.36 -3.76 -23.07
CA GLU A 137 -12.38 -3.57 -24.53
C GLU A 137 -12.96 -2.18 -24.83
N THR A 138 -12.19 -1.37 -25.57
CA THR A 138 -12.68 -0.08 -26.03
C THR A 138 -13.83 -0.30 -27.01
N VAL A 139 -15.05 0.03 -26.59
CA VAL A 139 -16.20 0.01 -27.50
C VAL A 139 -15.96 1.08 -28.56
N LYS A 140 -15.49 0.66 -29.75
CA LYS A 140 -15.45 1.56 -30.92
C LYS A 140 -16.91 1.89 -31.28
N LYS A 141 -17.29 3.17 -31.11
CA LYS A 141 -18.52 3.73 -31.66
C LYS A 141 -18.36 3.98 -33.15
#